data_8b4e57212a0908d7da7f3a8f83da4108
#
_entry.id   8b4e57212a0908d7da7f3a8f83da4108
#
_cell.length_a   1.000
_cell.length_b   1.000
_cell.length_c   1.000
_cell.angle_alpha   90.00
_cell.angle_beta   90.00
_cell.angle_gamma   90.00
#
_symmetry.space_group_name_H-M   'P 1'
#
loop_
_entity.id
_entity.type
_entity.pdbx_description
1 polymer ?
#
loop_
_entity_poly.entity_id
_entity_poly.type
_entity_poly.pdbx_seq_one_letter_code
_entity_poly.pdbx_strand_id
1 'polypeptide(L)'
;MYHYVYILKTLNGFTNRSYVGYSTNVISRLNKHNSSKGAKATRGYKWKIVYKKRFNSKSKAMSFEYSLKKDRKKRLTILKETG
;
A
#
# COMPACT_ATOMS: atom_id res chain seq x y z
N MET A 1 16.94 10.80 -1.10
CA MET A 1 15.67 10.18 -1.57
C MET A 1 15.16 9.21 -0.53
N TYR A 2 13.87 9.30 -0.20
CA TYR A 2 13.26 8.40 0.77
C TYR A 2 12.53 7.27 0.08
N HIS A 3 12.37 6.17 0.82
CA HIS A 3 11.68 4.98 0.36
C HIS A 3 10.47 4.76 1.27
N TYR A 4 9.34 4.43 0.68
CA TYR A 4 8.08 4.28 1.43
C TYR A 4 7.48 2.90 1.21
N VAL A 5 6.94 2.33 2.28
CA VAL A 5 6.02 1.20 2.21
C VAL A 5 4.64 1.74 2.58
N TYR A 6 3.64 1.38 1.81
CA TYR A 6 2.29 1.90 2.00
C TYR A 6 1.27 0.78 1.92
N ILE A 7 0.12 1.02 2.54
CA ILE A 7 -1.03 0.13 2.42
C ILE A 7 -2.18 0.94 1.85
N LEU A 8 -2.78 0.42 0.79
CA LEU A 8 -3.97 0.97 0.17
C LEU A 8 -5.19 0.15 0.61
N LYS A 9 -6.33 0.82 0.70
CA LYS A 9 -7.62 0.17 0.93
C LYS A 9 -8.62 0.70 -0.10
N THR A 10 -9.51 -0.17 -0.55
CA THR A 10 -10.54 0.22 -1.51
C THR A 10 -11.51 1.22 -0.91
N LEU A 11 -12.04 2.12 -1.75
CA LEU A 11 -13.06 3.07 -1.35
C LEU A 11 -14.41 2.38 -1.15
N ASN A 12 -15.33 3.04 -0.46
CA ASN A 12 -16.70 2.56 -0.29
C ASN A 12 -17.37 2.34 -1.65
N GLY A 13 -18.13 1.27 -1.76
CA GLY A 13 -18.78 0.90 -3.02
C GLY A 13 -18.01 -0.14 -3.82
N PHE A 14 -16.79 -0.45 -3.40
CA PHE A 14 -15.98 -1.51 -4.00
C PHE A 14 -15.83 -2.68 -3.01
N THR A 15 -15.49 -3.86 -3.55
CA THR A 15 -15.16 -5.01 -2.71
C THR A 15 -14.03 -4.63 -1.77
N ASN A 16 -14.19 -4.95 -0.48
CA ASN A 16 -13.20 -4.60 0.54
C ASN A 16 -11.87 -5.35 0.29
N ARG A 17 -10.86 -4.62 -0.12
CA ARG A 17 -9.52 -5.16 -0.42
C ARG A 17 -8.45 -4.21 0.10
N SER A 18 -7.26 -4.77 0.34
CA SER A 18 -6.07 -4.00 0.68
C SER A 18 -4.91 -4.41 -0.20
N TYR A 19 -3.94 -3.49 -0.35
CA TYR A 19 -2.75 -3.72 -1.17
C TYR A 19 -1.55 -3.11 -0.47
N VAL A 20 -0.46 -3.88 -0.36
CA VAL A 20 0.82 -3.41 0.20
C VAL A 20 1.78 -3.15 -0.95
N GLY A 21 2.40 -1.98 -0.96
CA GLY A 21 3.33 -1.61 -2.02
C GLY A 21 4.52 -0.81 -1.52
N TYR A 22 5.45 -0.58 -2.41
CA TYR A 22 6.65 0.20 -2.19
C TYR A 22 6.77 1.27 -3.27
N SER A 23 7.23 2.47 -2.88
CA SER A 23 7.50 3.53 -3.85
C SER A 23 8.40 4.59 -3.24
N THR A 24 9.09 5.34 -4.10
CA THR A 24 9.77 6.57 -3.71
C THR A 24 8.84 7.78 -3.83
N ASN A 25 7.69 7.61 -4.49
CA ASN A 25 6.67 8.65 -4.61
C ASN A 25 5.28 8.00 -4.50
N VAL A 26 4.75 8.01 -3.28
CA VAL A 26 3.49 7.32 -2.96
C VAL A 26 2.29 7.94 -3.68
N ILE A 27 2.26 9.28 -3.79
CA ILE A 27 1.13 9.96 -4.44
C ILE A 27 1.06 9.63 -5.93
N SER A 28 2.20 9.63 -6.61
CA SER A 28 2.27 9.23 -8.02
C SER A 28 1.82 7.78 -8.21
N ARG A 29 2.24 6.90 -7.29
CA ARG A 29 1.88 5.49 -7.33
C ARG A 29 0.38 5.29 -7.10
N LEU A 30 -0.20 6.04 -6.15
CA LEU A 30 -1.63 6.00 -5.89
C LEU A 30 -2.42 6.40 -7.14
N ASN A 31 -1.98 7.44 -7.84
CA ASN A 31 -2.62 7.88 -9.08
C ASN A 31 -2.59 6.77 -10.14
N LYS A 32 -1.48 6.06 -10.25
CA LYS A 32 -1.37 4.91 -11.17
C LYS A 32 -2.34 3.80 -10.81
N HIS A 33 -2.44 3.46 -9.53
CA HIS A 33 -3.39 2.43 -9.08
C HIS A 33 -4.84 2.85 -9.40
N ASN A 34 -5.19 4.10 -9.14
CA ASN A 34 -6.54 4.61 -9.36
C ASN A 34 -6.90 4.77 -10.83
N SER A 35 -5.89 4.89 -11.71
CA SER A 35 -6.10 4.98 -13.16
C SER A 35 -5.98 3.62 -13.85
N SER A 36 -5.90 2.52 -13.07
CA SER A 36 -5.73 1.15 -13.56
C SER A 36 -4.42 0.92 -14.33
N LYS A 37 -3.42 1.77 -14.08
CA LYS A 37 -2.08 1.66 -14.67
C LYS A 37 -1.05 1.11 -13.70
N GLY A 38 -1.46 0.81 -12.47
CA GLY A 38 -0.58 0.23 -11.45
C GLY A 38 -0.49 -1.29 -11.57
N ALA A 39 -0.31 -1.96 -10.42
CA ALA A 39 -0.23 -3.40 -10.38
C ALA A 39 -1.52 -4.04 -10.87
N LYS A 40 -1.39 -5.22 -11.48
CA LYS A 40 -2.54 -5.97 -12.00
C LYS A 40 -3.61 -6.20 -10.91
N ALA A 41 -3.17 -6.46 -9.68
CA ALA A 41 -4.07 -6.70 -8.54
C ALA A 41 -4.92 -5.49 -8.16
N THR A 42 -4.54 -4.27 -8.58
CA THR A 42 -5.26 -3.04 -8.22
C THR A 42 -6.19 -2.52 -9.31
N ARG A 43 -6.19 -3.15 -10.48
CA ARG A 43 -7.01 -2.73 -11.60
C ARG A 43 -8.51 -2.92 -11.30
N GLY A 44 -9.31 -1.96 -11.75
CA GLY A 44 -10.75 -2.01 -11.59
C GLY A 44 -11.27 -1.53 -10.25
N TYR A 45 -10.38 -1.05 -9.38
CA TYR A 45 -10.74 -0.54 -8.05
C TYR A 45 -10.26 0.89 -7.87
N LYS A 46 -10.88 1.60 -6.93
CA LYS A 46 -10.40 2.90 -6.47
C LYS A 46 -9.84 2.75 -5.06
N TRP A 47 -8.73 3.40 -4.79
CA TRP A 47 -7.91 3.18 -3.59
C TRP A 47 -7.65 4.47 -2.84
N LYS A 48 -7.45 4.34 -1.53
CA LYS A 48 -6.94 5.41 -0.66
C LYS A 48 -5.76 4.86 0.15
N ILE A 49 -4.85 5.77 0.53
CA ILE A 49 -3.72 5.42 1.40
C ILE A 49 -4.24 5.39 2.83
N VAL A 50 -4.06 4.25 3.53
CA VAL A 50 -4.44 4.12 4.94
C VAL A 50 -3.22 4.00 5.86
N TYR A 51 -2.04 3.74 5.28
CA TYR A 51 -0.79 3.62 6.05
C TYR A 51 0.39 3.92 5.14
N LYS A 52 1.39 4.63 5.69
CA LYS A 52 2.62 4.95 4.97
C LYS A 52 3.76 5.02 5.98
N LYS A 53 4.87 4.36 5.69
CA LYS A 53 6.07 4.41 6.52
C LYS A 53 7.29 4.71 5.67
N ARG A 54 8.12 5.63 6.13
CA ARG A 54 9.33 6.08 5.45
C ARG A 54 10.55 5.29 5.94
N PHE A 55 11.44 5.00 5.00
CA PHE A 55 12.72 4.35 5.26
C PHE A 55 13.84 5.10 4.57
N ASN A 56 15.04 5.05 5.16
CA ASN A 56 16.23 5.70 4.59
C ASN A 56 16.92 4.81 3.56
N SER A 57 16.56 3.54 3.48
CA SER A 57 17.20 2.56 2.63
C SER A 57 16.15 1.73 1.90
N LYS A 58 16.39 1.49 0.62
CA LYS A 58 15.53 0.62 -0.20
C LYS A 58 15.46 -0.79 0.39
N SER A 59 16.61 -1.31 0.83
CA SER A 59 16.71 -2.65 1.42
C SER A 59 15.78 -2.80 2.63
N LYS A 60 15.79 -1.82 3.53
CA LYS A 60 14.93 -1.84 4.72
C LYS A 60 13.45 -1.73 4.33
N ALA A 61 13.13 -0.88 3.36
CA ALA A 61 11.77 -0.74 2.87
C ALA A 61 11.25 -2.04 2.26
N MET A 62 12.04 -2.67 1.41
CA MET A 62 11.65 -3.93 0.76
C MET A 62 11.49 -5.06 1.76
N SER A 63 12.35 -5.11 2.78
CA SER A 63 12.23 -6.10 3.86
C SER A 63 10.93 -5.91 4.64
N PHE A 64 10.58 -4.67 4.95
CA PHE A 64 9.33 -4.35 5.65
C PHE A 64 8.10 -4.66 4.79
N GLU A 65 8.15 -4.30 3.51
CA GLU A 65 7.06 -4.62 2.57
C GLU A 65 6.80 -6.13 2.52
N TYR A 66 7.87 -6.90 2.40
CA TYR A 66 7.78 -8.36 2.37
C TYR A 66 7.17 -8.91 3.65
N SER A 67 7.60 -8.38 4.80
CA SER A 67 7.06 -8.77 6.10
C SER A 67 5.56 -8.48 6.20
N LEU A 68 5.13 -7.30 5.73
CA LEU A 68 3.71 -6.94 5.73
C LEU A 68 2.88 -7.83 4.82
N LYS A 69 3.42 -8.21 3.66
CA LYS A 69 2.71 -9.09 2.73
C LYS A 69 2.52 -10.48 3.30
N LYS A 70 3.49 -10.97 4.05
CA LYS A 70 3.43 -12.31 4.67
C LYS A 70 2.62 -12.34 5.95
N ASP A 71 2.67 -11.26 6.74
CA ASP A 71 2.05 -11.25 8.06
C ASP A 71 0.66 -10.60 7.99
N ARG A 72 -0.34 -11.43 7.79
CA ARG A 72 -1.73 -10.99 7.71
C ARG A 72 -2.20 -10.32 9.01
N LYS A 73 -1.79 -10.84 10.16
CA LYS A 73 -2.16 -10.27 11.46
C LYS A 73 -1.64 -8.85 11.61
N LYS A 74 -0.39 -8.62 11.22
CA LYS A 74 0.24 -7.30 11.28
C LYS A 74 -0.51 -6.30 10.40
N ARG A 75 -0.86 -6.70 9.17
CA ARG A 75 -1.64 -5.85 8.26
C ARG A 75 -3.02 -5.52 8.84
N LEU A 76 -3.71 -6.51 9.38
CA LEU A 76 -5.03 -6.32 9.97
C LEU A 76 -4.98 -5.39 11.19
N THR A 77 -3.94 -5.52 12.01
CA THR A 77 -3.73 -4.63 13.16
C THR A 77 -3.56 -3.18 12.70
N ILE A 78 -2.71 -2.95 11.69
CA ILE A 78 -2.50 -1.62 11.13
C ILE A 78 -3.80 -1.05 10.55
N LEU A 79 -4.51 -1.85 9.76
CA LEU A 79 -5.77 -1.42 9.13
C LEU A 79 -6.84 -1.12 10.18
N LYS A 80 -6.89 -1.87 11.27
CA LYS A 80 -7.83 -1.63 12.37
C LYS A 80 -7.53 -0.33 13.09
N GLU A 81 -6.25 0.01 13.29
CA GLU A 81 -5.83 1.24 13.96
C GLU A 81 -6.06 2.48 13.11
N THR A 82 -5.95 2.36 11.80
CA THR A 82 -6.02 3.49 10.87
C THR A 82 -7.37 3.64 10.17
N GLY A 83 -8.16 2.62 10.25
CA GLY A 83 -9.40 2.58 9.52
C GLY A 83 -10.63 2.44 10.28
#